data_a25ffc2cb6578e7824bf13d9d4d77f90
#
_entry.id   a25ffc2cb6578e7824bf13d9d4d77f90
#
_cell.length_a   1.000
_cell.length_b   1.000
_cell.length_c   1.000
_cell.angle_alpha   90.00
_cell.angle_beta   90.00
_cell.angle_gamma   90.00
#
_symmetry.space_group_name_H-M   'P 1'
#
loop_
_entity.id
_entity.type
_entity.pdbx_description
1 polymer ?
#
loop_
_entity_poly.entity_id
_entity_poly.type
_entity_poly.pdbx_seq_one_letter_code
_entity_poly.pdbx_strand_id
1 'polypeptide(L)'
;MRNAVLLWQIRCKNNILYVSREMKVRLFYFHSGKGAFFSAQKRTKRHVQAHWRSPLSWLSPLPKAKCPNTFALLPFLDQPSTSPQPIIVPVPRTPLPRTAPVQKFWQNAVLFLLLYELTRSLLSLSFFILRCAHFFRPMTLEQLTLLNYKNIEEAELRLSPNVNCFIGANGMGKTNVLDAIYFLSFGKSASALTDSNCVRHEADFFMLQGQYIAPDDTRDVVSCALKRGQRKRLRRNDKDYKRLSEHVGAIPLVMLSPSDEQLVTGGSEERRKFMDTVISQTSPRYLEALIRYGKTLLQRNALLKQEGALDEGLLDVLETLMDADAAVIYTARREFVEAFQPIFAPLYARLCNAAAETVSITYESHGDRGALAPILREGRVREHIVGHTLHGPHKDNLDLQMNGHSVRREASQGQIKTFFIAMKLAQFLYLKNHGERRTPLLLLDDIFDKLDAGRVSCIVDYVSGDDFGQIFITDTNRDHLDSILAATHRDYRLFVVEHGQIRCEPSSLSDDETQKN
;
A
#
# COMPACT_ATOMS: atom_id res chain seq x y z
N MET A 1 -15.75 1.91 -36.73
CA MET A 1 -14.83 3.01 -36.44
C MET A 1 -13.40 2.45 -36.41
N ARG A 2 -12.60 2.76 -37.42
CA ARG A 2 -11.25 2.22 -37.58
C ARG A 2 -10.30 3.10 -36.79
N ASN A 3 -9.59 2.52 -35.80
CA ASN A 3 -8.60 3.20 -34.98
C ASN A 3 -7.40 3.61 -35.82
N ALA A 4 -7.20 4.92 -36.00
CA ALA A 4 -5.98 5.46 -36.54
C ALA A 4 -4.88 5.41 -35.47
N VAL A 5 -3.84 4.61 -35.68
CA VAL A 5 -2.66 4.53 -34.83
C VAL A 5 -1.74 5.68 -35.22
N LEU A 6 -1.58 6.68 -34.36
CA LEU A 6 -0.55 7.72 -34.51
C LEU A 6 0.77 7.19 -33.95
N LEU A 7 1.71 6.93 -34.86
CA LEU A 7 3.09 6.54 -34.54
C LEU A 7 4.00 7.79 -34.52
N TRP A 8 4.69 8.02 -33.43
CA TRP A 8 5.70 9.09 -33.31
C TRP A 8 7.08 8.50 -33.58
N GLN A 9 7.84 9.14 -34.47
CA GLN A 9 9.20 8.75 -34.82
C GLN A 9 10.19 9.76 -34.23
N ILE A 10 11.04 9.33 -33.33
CA ILE A 10 12.16 10.14 -32.80
C ILE A 10 13.48 9.52 -33.29
N ARG A 11 14.27 10.29 -34.01
CA ARG A 11 15.56 9.86 -34.54
C ARG A 11 16.68 10.41 -33.67
N CYS A 12 17.36 9.56 -32.93
CA CYS A 12 18.61 9.87 -32.23
C CYS A 12 19.74 9.03 -32.82
N LYS A 13 20.81 9.67 -33.27
CA LYS A 13 22.08 9.06 -33.75
C LYS A 13 22.02 7.53 -33.92
N ASN A 14 21.55 7.05 -35.06
CA ASN A 14 21.47 5.63 -35.48
C ASN A 14 20.35 4.76 -34.87
N ASN A 15 19.39 5.32 -34.13
CA ASN A 15 18.23 4.56 -33.59
C ASN A 15 16.94 5.30 -33.87
N ILE A 16 15.87 4.55 -34.17
CA ILE A 16 14.52 5.07 -34.41
C ILE A 16 13.59 4.55 -33.32
N LEU A 17 12.96 5.45 -32.58
CA LEU A 17 12.00 5.14 -31.50
C LEU A 17 10.57 5.39 -32.00
N TYR A 18 9.68 4.40 -31.88
CA TYR A 18 8.26 4.56 -32.17
C TYR A 18 7.47 4.49 -30.88
N VAL A 19 6.64 5.51 -30.61
CA VAL A 19 5.77 5.56 -29.43
C VAL A 19 4.31 5.51 -29.90
N SER A 20 3.56 4.53 -29.43
CA SER A 20 2.12 4.38 -29.70
C SER A 20 1.29 5.06 -28.62
N ARG A 21 0.17 5.68 -28.98
CA ARG A 21 -0.74 6.43 -28.09
C ARG A 21 -1.56 5.54 -27.15
N GLU A 22 -1.62 4.25 -27.38
CA GLU A 22 -2.21 3.32 -26.41
C GLU A 22 -1.12 2.92 -25.40
N MET A 23 -1.37 3.07 -24.10
CA MET A 23 -0.48 2.87 -22.93
C MET A 23 0.27 1.51 -22.88
N LYS A 24 0.82 1.08 -24.00
CA LYS A 24 1.79 -0.02 -24.13
C LYS A 24 3.00 0.53 -24.85
N VAL A 25 4.00 0.94 -24.07
CA VAL A 25 5.30 1.36 -24.63
C VAL A 25 5.91 0.15 -25.31
N ARG A 26 5.97 0.17 -26.66
CA ARG A 26 6.72 -0.80 -27.45
C ARG A 26 8.00 -0.12 -27.90
N LEU A 27 9.13 -0.51 -27.34
CA LEU A 27 10.46 -0.08 -27.77
C LEU A 27 10.88 -0.90 -28.99
N PHE A 28 11.12 -0.23 -30.12
CA PHE A 28 11.69 -0.83 -31.33
C PHE A 28 13.12 -0.35 -31.47
N TYR A 29 14.06 -1.27 -31.46
CA TYR A 29 15.48 -0.98 -31.67
C TYR A 29 15.90 -1.42 -33.08
N PHE A 30 16.44 -0.50 -33.87
CA PHE A 30 17.05 -0.83 -35.16
C PHE A 30 18.55 -0.53 -35.07
N HIS A 31 19.37 -1.56 -35.18
CA HIS A 31 20.80 -1.41 -35.29
C HIS A 31 21.26 -2.00 -36.65
N SER A 32 21.89 -1.15 -37.48
CA SER A 32 22.60 -1.54 -38.70
C SER A 32 22.00 -2.71 -39.49
N GLY A 33 20.82 -2.51 -40.08
CA GLY A 33 20.31 -3.39 -41.15
C GLY A 33 19.69 -4.72 -40.73
N LYS A 34 19.62 -5.05 -39.42
CA LYS A 34 18.87 -6.22 -38.91
C LYS A 34 17.94 -5.75 -37.82
N GLY A 35 16.64 -5.73 -38.11
CA GLY A 35 15.59 -5.34 -37.16
C GLY A 35 15.23 -6.46 -36.18
N ALA A 36 15.28 -6.18 -34.87
CA ALA A 36 14.75 -7.05 -33.82
C ALA A 36 13.60 -6.36 -33.10
N PHE A 37 12.48 -7.07 -32.89
CA PHE A 37 11.30 -6.57 -32.19
C PHE A 37 11.36 -6.99 -30.73
N PHE A 38 11.34 -6.03 -29.80
CA PHE A 38 11.16 -6.28 -28.39
C PHE A 38 9.80 -5.74 -27.94
N SER A 39 8.92 -6.61 -27.44
CA SER A 39 7.68 -6.24 -26.79
C SER A 39 7.84 -6.52 -25.30
N ALA A 40 8.01 -5.46 -24.50
CA ALA A 40 7.98 -5.55 -23.06
C ALA A 40 6.55 -5.32 -22.56
N GLN A 41 5.85 -6.37 -22.22
CA GLN A 41 4.60 -6.30 -21.48
C GLN A 41 4.97 -6.34 -20.00
N LYS A 42 4.66 -5.27 -19.26
CA LYS A 42 4.87 -5.23 -17.81
C LYS A 42 3.88 -6.22 -17.16
N ARG A 43 4.28 -7.47 -17.09
CA ARG A 43 3.78 -8.43 -16.11
C ARG A 43 4.94 -8.73 -15.18
N THR A 44 4.66 -8.65 -13.87
CA THR A 44 5.43 -9.08 -12.72
C THR A 44 6.66 -9.94 -13.04
N LYS A 45 7.78 -9.57 -12.41
CA LYS A 45 9.08 -10.25 -12.43
C LYS A 45 8.93 -11.78 -12.38
N ARG A 46 8.89 -12.43 -13.53
CA ARG A 46 9.35 -13.82 -13.76
C ARG A 46 9.30 -14.10 -15.27
N HIS A 47 10.48 -14.44 -15.81
CA HIS A 47 10.72 -14.93 -17.17
C HIS A 47 10.44 -13.98 -18.33
N VAL A 48 11.47 -13.26 -18.73
CA VAL A 48 11.61 -12.75 -20.09
C VAL A 48 11.98 -13.93 -20.97
N GLN A 49 11.01 -14.58 -21.60
CA GLN A 49 11.26 -15.44 -22.76
C GLN A 49 11.27 -14.59 -24.01
N ALA A 50 12.45 -14.49 -24.62
CA ALA A 50 12.62 -13.87 -25.92
C ALA A 50 12.09 -14.82 -27.01
N HIS A 51 10.98 -14.47 -27.66
CA HIS A 51 10.54 -15.15 -28.86
C HIS A 51 11.07 -14.42 -30.08
N TRP A 52 11.99 -15.07 -30.78
CA TRP A 52 12.45 -14.65 -32.09
C TRP A 52 11.43 -15.07 -33.15
N ARG A 53 10.76 -14.13 -33.80
CA ARG A 53 10.04 -14.37 -35.05
C ARG A 53 10.71 -13.55 -36.15
N SER A 54 11.02 -14.23 -37.26
CA SER A 54 11.59 -13.60 -38.43
C SER A 54 10.56 -12.68 -39.15
N PRO A 55 10.97 -11.55 -39.72
CA PRO A 55 10.07 -10.49 -40.19
C PRO A 55 9.54 -10.66 -41.62
N LEU A 56 9.49 -11.85 -42.20
CA LEU A 56 9.29 -11.98 -43.66
C LEU A 56 7.90 -12.45 -44.10
N SER A 57 6.88 -12.45 -43.28
CA SER A 57 5.54 -12.99 -43.75
C SER A 57 4.40 -11.96 -43.87
N TRP A 58 4.64 -10.66 -43.79
CA TRP A 58 3.57 -9.63 -43.81
C TRP A 58 3.81 -8.44 -44.75
N LEU A 59 4.55 -8.61 -45.86
CA LEU A 59 4.68 -7.57 -46.88
C LEU A 59 4.29 -8.18 -48.24
N SER A 60 3.07 -7.95 -48.69
CA SER A 60 2.71 -8.04 -50.10
C SER A 60 3.44 -6.94 -50.90
N PRO A 61 3.90 -7.16 -52.10
CA PRO A 61 4.70 -6.19 -52.83
C PRO A 61 3.79 -5.05 -53.35
N LEU A 62 4.12 -3.82 -52.95
CA LEU A 62 3.64 -2.61 -53.60
C LEU A 62 4.48 -2.28 -54.83
N PRO A 63 3.87 -1.82 -55.94
CA PRO A 63 4.54 -1.57 -57.18
C PRO A 63 5.44 -0.33 -57.10
N LYS A 64 6.59 -0.38 -57.74
CA LYS A 64 7.58 0.72 -57.87
C LYS A 64 6.94 1.90 -58.64
N ALA A 65 6.69 3.01 -57.92
CA ALA A 65 6.42 4.29 -58.55
C ALA A 65 7.54 5.28 -58.21
N LYS A 66 8.06 5.88 -59.25
CA LYS A 66 9.11 6.92 -59.21
C LYS A 66 8.58 8.18 -58.53
N CYS A 67 9.33 8.75 -57.60
CA CYS A 67 9.07 10.10 -57.08
C CYS A 67 9.10 11.16 -58.20
N PRO A 68 8.20 12.15 -58.10
CA PRO A 68 8.67 13.50 -57.97
C PRO A 68 7.93 14.30 -56.87
N ASN A 69 8.66 15.23 -56.30
CA ASN A 69 8.28 16.21 -55.28
C ASN A 69 6.95 16.89 -55.57
N THR A 70 5.97 16.71 -54.67
CA THR A 70 4.96 17.73 -54.42
C THR A 70 4.21 17.39 -53.13
N PHE A 71 4.27 18.33 -52.19
CA PHE A 71 3.40 18.34 -50.99
C PHE A 71 2.07 19.01 -51.36
N ALA A 72 0.95 18.34 -51.06
CA ALA A 72 -0.37 18.95 -51.05
C ALA A 72 -1.03 18.64 -49.72
N LEU A 73 -1.36 19.67 -48.96
CA LEU A 73 -2.27 19.66 -47.81
C LEU A 73 -3.70 19.89 -48.32
N LEU A 74 -4.61 18.95 -48.04
CA LEU A 74 -6.04 19.17 -48.19
C LEU A 74 -6.80 18.79 -46.92
N PRO A 75 -7.76 19.59 -46.46
CA PRO A 75 -8.65 19.26 -45.36
C PRO A 75 -9.80 18.38 -45.81
N PHE A 76 -10.14 17.37 -45.00
CA PHE A 76 -11.34 16.55 -45.18
C PHE A 76 -12.58 17.28 -44.71
N LEU A 77 -13.58 17.40 -45.61
CA LEU A 77 -15.00 17.58 -45.31
C LEU A 77 -15.77 16.48 -46.05
N ASP A 78 -16.62 15.77 -45.32
CA ASP A 78 -17.55 14.77 -45.79
C ASP A 78 -18.64 15.37 -46.68
N GLN A 79 -18.92 14.75 -47.85
CA GLN A 79 -20.27 14.43 -48.34
C GLN A 79 -20.25 13.78 -49.75
N PRO A 80 -21.32 13.14 -50.21
CA PRO A 80 -21.23 11.97 -51.11
C PRO A 80 -21.55 12.25 -52.59
N SER A 81 -21.06 11.29 -53.40
CA SER A 81 -21.55 10.91 -54.76
C SER A 81 -21.82 12.01 -55.79
N THR A 82 -20.88 12.19 -56.67
CA THR A 82 -21.01 12.22 -58.15
C THR A 82 -19.65 12.53 -58.74
N SER A 83 -19.23 11.73 -59.69
CA SER A 83 -17.94 11.90 -60.37
C SER A 83 -17.97 13.12 -61.31
N PRO A 84 -17.00 14.03 -61.22
CA PRO A 84 -16.60 14.86 -62.35
C PRO A 84 -15.20 14.48 -62.84
N GLN A 85 -15.04 14.48 -64.14
CA GLN A 85 -13.78 14.27 -64.84
C GLN A 85 -12.74 15.32 -64.47
N PRO A 86 -11.43 14.97 -64.50
CA PRO A 86 -10.36 15.92 -64.13
C PRO A 86 -10.17 16.97 -65.22
N ILE A 87 -10.35 18.21 -64.88
CA ILE A 87 -9.94 19.36 -65.69
C ILE A 87 -8.46 19.55 -65.51
N ILE A 88 -7.70 19.28 -66.58
CA ILE A 88 -6.26 19.58 -66.67
C ILE A 88 -6.08 21.06 -66.95
N VAL A 89 -5.68 21.83 -65.98
CA VAL A 89 -5.26 23.23 -66.18
C VAL A 89 -3.75 23.25 -66.42
N PRO A 90 -3.24 23.83 -67.52
CA PRO A 90 -1.81 23.92 -67.79
C PRO A 90 -1.17 24.96 -66.83
N VAL A 91 -0.21 24.53 -66.04
CA VAL A 91 0.58 25.41 -65.18
C VAL A 91 1.72 26.04 -65.99
N PRO A 92 1.85 27.36 -66.02
CA PRO A 92 2.95 28.00 -66.72
C PRO A 92 4.29 27.73 -66.00
N ARG A 93 5.26 27.23 -66.77
CA ARG A 93 6.63 27.04 -66.33
C ARG A 93 7.40 28.37 -66.35
N THR A 94 7.28 29.12 -65.25
CA THR A 94 8.22 30.22 -65.00
C THR A 94 9.20 29.83 -63.90
N PRO A 95 10.51 30.00 -64.06
CA PRO A 95 11.47 29.73 -63.01
C PRO A 95 11.30 30.77 -61.87
N LEU A 96 11.04 30.33 -60.67
CA LEU A 96 10.99 31.19 -59.48
C LEU A 96 12.36 31.80 -59.19
N PRO A 97 12.44 33.10 -58.90
CA PRO A 97 13.69 33.75 -58.59
C PRO A 97 14.25 33.21 -57.26
N ARG A 98 15.48 32.76 -57.29
CA ARG A 98 16.25 32.39 -56.09
C ARG A 98 16.66 33.65 -55.33
N THR A 99 15.78 34.19 -54.50
CA THR A 99 16.13 35.33 -53.64
C THR A 99 16.33 34.85 -52.20
N ALA A 100 17.48 35.18 -51.62
CA ALA A 100 17.94 34.84 -50.29
C ALA A 100 16.94 35.13 -49.12
N PRO A 101 15.97 36.06 -49.19
CA PRO A 101 15.03 36.31 -48.11
C PRO A 101 13.99 35.20 -47.90
N VAL A 102 13.61 34.45 -48.94
CA VAL A 102 12.59 33.39 -48.86
C VAL A 102 13.15 32.18 -48.09
N GLN A 103 14.42 31.84 -48.25
CA GLN A 103 15.03 30.73 -47.55
C GLN A 103 15.16 30.97 -46.05
N LYS A 104 15.45 32.20 -45.61
CA LYS A 104 15.46 32.61 -44.20
C LYS A 104 14.07 32.57 -43.59
N PHE A 105 13.02 32.95 -44.31
CA PHE A 105 11.64 32.89 -43.83
C PHE A 105 11.20 31.47 -43.56
N TRP A 106 11.49 30.51 -44.44
CA TRP A 106 11.15 29.10 -44.23
C TRP A 106 11.98 28.47 -43.09
N GLN A 107 13.25 28.85 -42.95
CA GLN A 107 14.05 28.37 -41.80
C GLN A 107 13.50 28.86 -40.47
N ASN A 108 13.07 30.11 -40.38
CA ASN A 108 12.45 30.67 -39.17
C ASN A 108 11.06 30.07 -38.88
N ALA A 109 10.26 29.81 -39.91
CA ALA A 109 8.96 29.13 -39.75
C ALA A 109 9.09 27.70 -39.26
N VAL A 110 10.05 26.95 -39.78
CA VAL A 110 10.35 25.58 -39.32
C VAL A 110 10.88 25.59 -37.88
N LEU A 111 11.74 26.55 -37.54
CA LEU A 111 12.26 26.70 -36.18
C LEU A 111 11.13 27.06 -35.19
N PHE A 112 10.22 27.94 -35.60
CA PHE A 112 9.06 28.32 -34.77
C PHE A 112 8.10 27.15 -34.56
N LEU A 113 7.84 26.34 -35.57
CA LEU A 113 7.03 25.13 -35.46
C LEU A 113 7.69 24.07 -34.54
N LEU A 114 9.00 23.90 -34.64
CA LEU A 114 9.76 22.99 -33.78
C LEU A 114 9.75 23.47 -32.31
N LEU A 115 9.92 24.78 -32.08
CA LEU A 115 9.83 25.37 -30.73
C LEU A 115 8.41 25.26 -30.16
N TYR A 116 7.37 25.48 -30.97
CA TYR A 116 5.99 25.31 -30.56
C TYR A 116 5.66 23.86 -30.17
N GLU A 117 6.08 22.88 -30.97
CA GLU A 117 5.91 21.46 -30.63
C GLU A 117 6.72 21.04 -29.38
N LEU A 118 7.94 21.60 -29.23
CA LEU A 118 8.76 21.35 -28.03
C LEU A 118 8.11 21.92 -26.77
N THR A 119 7.61 23.16 -26.82
CA THR A 119 6.91 23.79 -25.67
C THR A 119 5.60 23.08 -25.34
N ARG A 120 4.84 22.65 -26.34
CA ARG A 120 3.62 21.85 -26.17
C ARG A 120 3.90 20.49 -25.53
N SER A 121 4.99 19.84 -25.96
CA SER A 121 5.44 18.56 -25.41
C SER A 121 5.93 18.70 -23.96
N LEU A 122 6.68 19.77 -23.65
CA LEU A 122 7.13 20.08 -22.29
C LEU A 122 5.98 20.44 -21.36
N LEU A 123 5.00 21.19 -21.83
CA LEU A 123 3.77 21.49 -21.08
C LEU A 123 2.95 20.21 -20.83
N SER A 124 2.83 19.32 -21.82
CA SER A 124 2.12 18.06 -21.62
C SER A 124 2.87 17.11 -20.67
N LEU A 125 4.20 17.13 -20.69
CA LEU A 125 5.05 16.35 -19.78
C LEU A 125 4.98 16.91 -18.35
N SER A 126 5.00 18.24 -18.19
CA SER A 126 4.85 18.89 -16.88
C SER A 126 3.45 18.67 -16.30
N PHE A 127 2.40 18.71 -17.13
CA PHE A 127 1.03 18.35 -16.71
C PHE A 127 0.91 16.88 -16.34
N PHE A 128 1.61 15.99 -17.06
CA PHE A 128 1.67 14.56 -16.74
C PHE A 128 2.45 14.32 -15.44
N ILE A 129 3.59 15.01 -15.23
CA ILE A 129 4.39 14.92 -14.00
C ILE A 129 3.61 15.48 -12.80
N LEU A 130 2.94 16.63 -12.95
CA LEU A 130 2.06 17.20 -11.92
C LEU A 130 0.90 16.27 -11.58
N ARG A 131 0.30 15.63 -12.57
CA ARG A 131 -0.78 14.67 -12.37
C ARG A 131 -0.27 13.37 -11.74
N CYS A 132 0.93 12.90 -12.09
CA CYS A 132 1.58 11.78 -11.41
C CYS A 132 1.98 12.14 -9.98
N ALA A 133 2.47 13.34 -9.70
CA ALA A 133 2.80 13.79 -8.36
C ALA A 133 1.55 13.86 -7.45
N HIS A 134 0.38 14.24 -7.99
CA HIS A 134 -0.90 14.18 -7.27
C HIS A 134 -1.33 12.74 -6.91
N PHE A 135 -0.96 11.75 -7.74
CA PHE A 135 -1.27 10.34 -7.48
C PHE A 135 -0.38 9.69 -6.39
N PHE A 136 0.68 10.38 -5.95
CA PHE A 136 1.61 9.87 -4.94
C PHE A 136 1.48 10.53 -3.56
N ARG A 137 0.49 11.42 -3.37
CA ARG A 137 0.24 11.96 -2.02
C ARG A 137 -0.23 10.84 -1.10
N PRO A 138 0.35 10.73 0.12
CA PRO A 138 -0.14 9.77 1.10
C PRO A 138 -1.54 10.19 1.59
N MET A 139 -2.35 9.21 2.01
CA MET A 139 -3.55 9.52 2.78
C MET A 139 -3.15 10.09 4.13
N THR A 140 -3.78 11.19 4.55
CA THR A 140 -3.48 11.85 5.83
C THR A 140 -4.73 12.03 6.67
N LEU A 141 -4.60 11.87 7.98
CA LEU A 141 -5.61 12.22 8.98
C LEU A 141 -5.44 13.72 9.31
N GLU A 142 -6.35 14.55 8.86
CA GLU A 142 -6.32 16.01 9.07
C GLU A 142 -6.83 16.41 10.45
N GLN A 143 -7.92 15.74 10.91
CA GLN A 143 -8.57 16.05 12.17
C GLN A 143 -9.00 14.78 12.87
N LEU A 144 -8.81 14.73 14.18
CA LEU A 144 -9.24 13.64 15.06
C LEU A 144 -10.08 14.21 16.19
N THR A 145 -11.31 13.71 16.34
CA THR A 145 -12.22 14.06 17.45
C THR A 145 -12.46 12.83 18.31
N LEU A 146 -12.29 12.99 19.61
CA LEU A 146 -12.52 11.96 20.61
C LEU A 146 -13.55 12.50 21.62
N LEU A 147 -14.50 11.65 22.03
CA LEU A 147 -15.46 11.94 23.09
C LEU A 147 -15.63 10.69 23.96
N ASN A 148 -15.36 10.81 25.26
CA ASN A 148 -15.48 9.75 26.28
C ASN A 148 -14.70 8.47 25.94
N TYR A 149 -13.51 8.60 25.35
CA TYR A 149 -12.69 7.47 24.96
C TYR A 149 -11.59 7.17 25.98
N LYS A 150 -11.70 6.02 26.65
CA LYS A 150 -10.81 5.59 27.74
C LYS A 150 -10.69 6.66 28.84
N ASN A 151 -9.51 7.32 28.99
CA ASN A 151 -9.33 8.41 29.96
C ASN A 151 -9.55 9.82 29.37
N ILE A 152 -9.80 9.91 28.05
CA ILE A 152 -10.00 11.18 27.36
C ILE A 152 -11.49 11.52 27.40
N GLU A 153 -11.82 12.69 27.97
CA GLU A 153 -13.20 13.17 28.02
C GLU A 153 -13.62 13.75 26.69
N GLU A 154 -12.89 14.76 26.21
CA GLU A 154 -13.11 15.40 24.94
C GLU A 154 -11.77 15.90 24.38
N ALA A 155 -11.55 15.70 23.09
CA ALA A 155 -10.41 16.28 22.39
C ALA A 155 -10.74 16.47 20.90
N GLU A 156 -10.36 17.62 20.37
CA GLU A 156 -10.38 17.92 18.95
C GLU A 156 -8.98 18.32 18.51
N LEU A 157 -8.37 17.49 17.68
CA LEU A 157 -6.97 17.61 17.30
C LEU A 157 -6.86 17.88 15.80
N ARG A 158 -6.24 19.01 15.43
CA ARG A 158 -5.79 19.26 14.08
C ARG A 158 -4.38 18.76 13.93
N LEU A 159 -4.13 17.92 12.94
CA LEU A 159 -2.91 17.14 12.81
C LEU A 159 -2.03 17.66 11.67
N SER A 160 -0.71 17.51 11.79
CA SER A 160 0.24 17.72 10.69
C SER A 160 0.13 16.58 9.69
N PRO A 161 0.22 16.83 8.38
CA PRO A 161 0.26 15.76 7.38
C PRO A 161 1.54 14.90 7.46
N ASN A 162 2.57 15.34 8.21
CA ASN A 162 3.85 14.67 8.32
C ASN A 162 4.00 13.99 9.68
N VAL A 163 4.42 14.71 10.71
CA VAL A 163 4.73 14.14 12.02
C VAL A 163 3.86 14.76 13.11
N ASN A 164 3.30 13.91 13.98
CA ASN A 164 2.51 14.31 15.13
C ASN A 164 3.07 13.64 16.37
N CYS A 165 3.53 14.41 17.32
CA CYS A 165 4.15 13.94 18.55
C CYS A 165 3.26 14.19 19.75
N PHE A 166 3.11 13.18 20.60
CA PHE A 166 2.36 13.26 21.86
C PHE A 166 3.31 13.01 23.02
N ILE A 167 3.53 14.02 23.84
CA ILE A 167 4.42 13.98 25.00
C ILE A 167 3.64 14.05 26.31
N GLY A 168 4.12 13.37 27.32
CA GLY A 168 3.54 13.38 28.67
C GLY A 168 4.03 12.22 29.51
N ALA A 169 3.81 12.25 30.80
CA ALA A 169 4.18 11.16 31.69
C ALA A 169 3.42 9.86 31.37
N ASN A 170 3.90 8.74 31.92
CA ASN A 170 3.23 7.46 31.74
C ASN A 170 1.82 7.49 32.36
N GLY A 171 0.86 6.85 31.69
CA GLY A 171 -0.54 6.79 32.13
C GLY A 171 -1.38 8.03 31.80
N MET A 172 -0.81 9.10 31.23
CA MET A 172 -1.54 10.34 30.92
C MET A 172 -2.54 10.20 29.77
N GLY A 173 -2.41 9.18 28.91
CA GLY A 173 -3.34 8.94 27.80
C GLY A 173 -2.75 9.02 26.40
N LYS A 174 -1.42 9.13 26.27
CA LYS A 174 -0.72 9.16 24.95
C LYS A 174 -1.10 7.97 24.07
N THR A 175 -0.90 6.76 24.57
CA THR A 175 -1.31 5.51 23.89
C THR A 175 -2.79 5.48 23.53
N ASN A 176 -3.67 6.13 24.33
CA ASN A 176 -5.10 6.16 24.04
C ASN A 176 -5.46 6.98 22.81
N VAL A 177 -4.66 8.01 22.49
CA VAL A 177 -4.80 8.76 21.21
C VAL A 177 -4.45 7.86 20.03
N LEU A 178 -3.32 7.16 20.10
CA LEU A 178 -2.90 6.24 19.04
C LEU A 178 -3.90 5.09 18.89
N ASP A 179 -4.41 4.58 20.00
CA ASP A 179 -5.43 3.53 19.98
C ASP A 179 -6.77 4.00 19.37
N ALA A 180 -7.13 5.29 19.51
CA ALA A 180 -8.30 5.85 18.83
C ALA A 180 -8.10 5.89 17.30
N ILE A 181 -6.89 6.25 16.82
CA ILE A 181 -6.54 6.20 15.39
C ILE A 181 -6.57 4.74 14.89
N TYR A 182 -6.02 3.82 15.67
CA TYR A 182 -6.07 2.39 15.39
C TYR A 182 -7.51 1.88 15.32
N PHE A 183 -8.35 2.31 16.25
CA PHE A 183 -9.77 1.94 16.29
C PHE A 183 -10.52 2.40 15.02
N LEU A 184 -10.25 3.61 14.55
CA LEU A 184 -10.84 4.13 13.31
C LEU A 184 -10.37 3.37 12.07
N SER A 185 -9.21 2.69 12.09
CA SER A 185 -8.70 1.86 11.00
C SER A 185 -9.26 0.43 11.03
N PHE A 186 -9.28 -0.21 12.20
CA PHE A 186 -9.62 -1.64 12.35
C PHE A 186 -11.03 -1.89 12.91
N GLY A 187 -11.71 -0.86 13.37
CA GLY A 187 -13.00 -0.99 14.06
C GLY A 187 -12.91 -1.67 15.42
N LYS A 188 -11.72 -1.78 16.02
CA LYS A 188 -11.46 -2.36 17.36
C LYS A 188 -10.24 -1.71 17.99
N SER A 189 -10.17 -1.72 19.32
CA SER A 189 -8.96 -1.28 20.04
C SER A 189 -7.78 -2.23 19.83
N ALA A 190 -6.56 -1.69 19.85
CA ALA A 190 -5.32 -2.49 19.84
C ALA A 190 -5.10 -3.18 21.20
N SER A 191 -5.50 -2.53 22.32
CA SER A 191 -5.15 -2.93 23.68
C SER A 191 -6.35 -3.40 24.52
N ALA A 192 -7.58 -2.98 24.21
CA ALA A 192 -8.76 -3.35 25.00
C ALA A 192 -9.30 -4.73 24.61
N LEU A 193 -9.62 -5.54 25.62
CA LEU A 193 -10.22 -6.88 25.42
C LEU A 193 -11.62 -6.81 24.82
N THR A 194 -12.40 -5.80 25.20
CA THR A 194 -13.76 -5.57 24.67
C THR A 194 -13.97 -4.11 24.32
N ASP A 195 -14.82 -3.85 23.33
CA ASP A 195 -15.13 -2.47 22.92
C ASP A 195 -15.74 -1.64 24.06
N SER A 196 -16.46 -2.27 24.98
CA SER A 196 -17.05 -1.60 26.17
C SER A 196 -15.99 -1.04 27.11
N ASN A 197 -14.78 -1.61 27.13
CA ASN A 197 -13.66 -1.10 27.94
C ASN A 197 -13.05 0.18 27.36
N CYS A 198 -13.43 0.55 26.14
CA CYS A 198 -13.04 1.81 25.54
C CYS A 198 -13.91 3.00 25.97
N VAL A 199 -15.08 2.73 26.59
CA VAL A 199 -15.95 3.79 27.13
C VAL A 199 -15.37 4.29 28.45
N ARG A 200 -15.21 5.61 28.61
CA ARG A 200 -14.80 6.25 29.86
C ARG A 200 -15.64 5.75 31.03
N HIS A 201 -15.04 5.59 32.21
CA HIS A 201 -15.70 4.93 33.37
C HIS A 201 -17.02 5.58 33.75
N GLU A 202 -17.11 6.89 33.71
CA GLU A 202 -18.30 7.66 34.12
C GLU A 202 -19.27 7.97 32.97
N ALA A 203 -18.98 7.42 31.76
CA ALA A 203 -19.79 7.67 30.58
C ALA A 203 -20.55 6.41 30.11
N ASP A 204 -21.65 6.63 29.40
CA ASP A 204 -22.45 5.57 28.79
C ASP A 204 -21.99 5.19 27.37
N PHE A 205 -21.28 6.09 26.73
CA PHE A 205 -20.88 5.93 25.32
C PHE A 205 -19.55 6.59 25.04
N PHE A 206 -18.91 6.21 23.92
CA PHE A 206 -17.84 6.97 23.29
C PHE A 206 -18.16 7.29 21.84
N MET A 207 -17.51 8.33 21.30
CA MET A 207 -17.50 8.64 19.88
C MET A 207 -16.08 8.99 19.45
N LEU A 208 -15.68 8.44 18.30
CA LEU A 208 -14.44 8.77 17.59
C LEU A 208 -14.81 9.24 16.19
N GLN A 209 -14.12 10.28 15.69
CA GLN A 209 -14.26 10.73 14.33
C GLN A 209 -12.90 11.16 13.78
N GLY A 210 -12.56 10.67 12.59
CA GLY A 210 -11.37 11.06 11.82
C GLY A 210 -11.78 11.67 10.49
N GLN A 211 -11.19 12.81 10.14
CA GLN A 211 -11.31 13.39 8.81
C GLN A 211 -10.00 13.13 8.07
N TYR A 212 -10.10 12.42 6.96
CA TYR A 212 -8.96 12.00 6.16
C TYR A 212 -8.96 12.71 4.82
N ILE A 213 -7.77 13.06 4.34
CA ILE A 213 -7.55 13.52 2.98
C ILE A 213 -6.94 12.36 2.20
N ALA A 214 -7.64 11.91 1.17
CA ALA A 214 -7.16 10.86 0.29
C ALA A 214 -6.14 11.40 -0.75
N PRO A 215 -5.38 10.53 -1.45
CA PRO A 215 -4.39 10.94 -2.44
C PRO A 215 -4.93 11.81 -3.59
N ASP A 216 -6.24 11.74 -3.86
CA ASP A 216 -6.96 12.51 -4.88
C ASP A 216 -7.60 13.79 -4.33
N ASP A 217 -7.17 14.25 -3.14
CA ASP A 217 -7.71 15.39 -2.38
C ASP A 217 -9.20 15.24 -1.99
N THR A 218 -9.79 14.06 -2.11
CA THR A 218 -11.13 13.79 -1.57
C THR A 218 -11.09 13.66 -0.05
N ARG A 219 -12.12 14.18 0.62
CA ARG A 219 -12.26 14.08 2.08
C ARG A 219 -13.11 12.89 2.43
N ASP A 220 -12.56 12.03 3.26
CA ASP A 220 -13.24 10.89 3.86
C ASP A 220 -13.44 11.14 5.36
N VAL A 221 -14.65 11.07 5.83
CA VAL A 221 -14.98 11.14 7.26
C VAL A 221 -15.33 9.76 7.76
N VAL A 222 -14.56 9.25 8.72
CA VAL A 222 -14.82 7.97 9.37
C VAL A 222 -15.20 8.24 10.83
N SER A 223 -16.32 7.71 11.26
CA SER A 223 -16.79 7.85 12.64
C SER A 223 -17.18 6.51 13.24
N CYS A 224 -16.89 6.33 14.52
CA CYS A 224 -17.32 5.19 15.30
C CYS A 224 -17.96 5.64 16.61
N ALA A 225 -19.13 5.13 16.90
CA ALA A 225 -19.84 5.35 18.17
C ALA A 225 -20.26 4.02 18.79
N LEU A 226 -20.10 3.92 20.11
CA LEU A 226 -20.55 2.78 20.90
C LEU A 226 -21.25 3.28 22.17
N LYS A 227 -22.44 2.78 22.41
CA LYS A 227 -23.14 2.90 23.73
C LYS A 227 -23.05 1.56 24.47
N ARG A 228 -22.80 1.58 25.78
CA ARG A 228 -22.74 0.35 26.60
C ARG A 228 -23.97 -0.52 26.38
N GLY A 229 -23.76 -1.82 26.19
CA GLY A 229 -24.85 -2.77 25.91
C GLY A 229 -25.41 -2.74 24.48
N GLN A 230 -24.93 -1.87 23.62
CA GLN A 230 -25.35 -1.80 22.22
C GLN A 230 -24.23 -2.21 21.25
N ARG A 231 -24.60 -2.50 20.00
CA ARG A 231 -23.63 -2.73 18.93
C ARG A 231 -23.02 -1.41 18.51
N LYS A 232 -21.69 -1.40 18.30
CA LYS A 232 -21.00 -0.25 17.74
C LYS A 232 -21.48 0.06 16.31
N ARG A 233 -21.47 1.34 15.97
CA ARG A 233 -21.78 1.85 14.63
C ARG A 233 -20.52 2.46 14.04
N LEU A 234 -20.06 1.91 12.93
CA LEU A 234 -18.94 2.45 12.16
C LEU A 234 -19.52 2.99 10.85
N ARG A 235 -19.17 4.26 10.53
CA ARG A 235 -19.64 4.98 9.36
C ARG A 235 -18.48 5.53 8.56
N ARG A 236 -18.68 5.61 7.25
CA ARG A 236 -17.80 6.37 6.35
C ARG A 236 -18.67 7.27 5.49
N ASN A 237 -18.40 8.58 5.53
CA ASN A 237 -19.18 9.61 4.82
C ASN A 237 -20.68 9.46 5.08
N ASP A 238 -21.04 9.37 6.37
CA ASP A 238 -22.40 9.19 6.92
C ASP A 238 -23.14 7.91 6.51
N LYS A 239 -22.45 6.98 5.84
CA LYS A 239 -23.01 5.67 5.48
C LYS A 239 -22.56 4.60 6.47
N ASP A 240 -23.50 3.86 7.05
CA ASP A 240 -23.20 2.72 7.91
C ASP A 240 -22.60 1.56 7.08
N TYR A 241 -21.53 0.95 7.58
CA TYR A 241 -21.04 -0.30 7.02
C TYR A 241 -21.99 -1.45 7.35
N LYS A 242 -22.33 -2.24 6.34
CA LYS A 242 -23.12 -3.46 6.55
C LYS A 242 -22.35 -4.52 7.34
N ARG A 243 -21.05 -4.63 7.07
CA ARG A 243 -20.11 -5.51 7.76
C ARG A 243 -18.83 -4.74 8.08
N LEU A 244 -18.33 -4.87 9.29
CA LEU A 244 -17.08 -4.23 9.70
C LEU A 244 -15.87 -4.68 8.85
N SER A 245 -15.92 -5.89 8.29
CA SER A 245 -14.88 -6.40 7.38
C SER A 245 -14.73 -5.58 6.09
N GLU A 246 -15.76 -4.84 5.66
CA GLU A 246 -15.70 -3.97 4.48
C GLU A 246 -14.85 -2.71 4.74
N HIS A 247 -14.61 -2.38 6.01
CA HIS A 247 -13.81 -1.22 6.40
C HIS A 247 -12.31 -1.54 6.51
N VAL A 248 -11.95 -2.77 6.86
CA VAL A 248 -10.55 -3.18 7.04
C VAL A 248 -9.76 -2.98 5.75
N GLY A 249 -8.65 -2.24 5.82
CA GLY A 249 -7.83 -1.88 4.66
C GLY A 249 -8.24 -0.57 3.98
N ALA A 250 -9.39 0.03 4.32
CA ALA A 250 -9.78 1.34 3.82
C ALA A 250 -8.84 2.45 4.31
N ILE A 251 -8.33 2.31 5.52
CA ILE A 251 -7.31 3.17 6.15
C ILE A 251 -6.16 2.25 6.56
N PRO A 252 -5.18 1.97 5.68
CA PRO A 252 -4.08 1.09 6.04
C PRO A 252 -3.24 1.72 7.15
N LEU A 253 -2.86 0.91 8.13
CA LEU A 253 -2.18 1.39 9.33
C LEU A 253 -1.22 0.33 9.87
N VAL A 254 -0.09 0.78 10.37
CA VAL A 254 0.86 -0.03 11.14
C VAL A 254 1.10 0.64 12.49
N MET A 255 0.94 -0.12 13.55
CA MET A 255 1.26 0.32 14.91
C MET A 255 2.42 -0.52 15.44
N LEU A 256 3.40 0.17 16.02
CA LEU A 256 4.49 -0.40 16.80
C LEU A 256 4.25 -0.03 18.26
N SER A 257 4.20 -1.02 19.12
CA SER A 257 4.02 -0.85 20.56
C SER A 257 4.95 -1.82 21.30
N PRO A 258 5.42 -1.51 22.51
CA PRO A 258 6.27 -2.41 23.28
C PRO A 258 5.64 -3.79 23.51
N SER A 259 4.32 -3.88 23.61
CA SER A 259 3.60 -5.15 23.75
C SER A 259 3.72 -6.06 22.53
N ASP A 260 4.02 -5.52 21.36
CA ASP A 260 4.16 -6.28 20.11
C ASP A 260 5.48 -7.10 20.05
N GLU A 261 6.42 -6.94 21.00
CA GLU A 261 7.58 -7.84 21.16
C GLU A 261 7.13 -9.31 21.31
N GLN A 262 5.90 -9.55 21.77
CA GLN A 262 5.30 -10.87 21.81
C GLN A 262 5.17 -11.53 20.43
N LEU A 263 5.23 -10.78 19.34
CA LEU A 263 5.32 -11.33 17.99
C LEU A 263 6.56 -12.23 17.85
N VAL A 264 7.67 -11.85 18.46
CA VAL A 264 8.94 -12.59 18.41
C VAL A 264 9.04 -13.59 19.57
N THR A 265 8.76 -13.12 20.79
CA THR A 265 8.96 -13.92 22.02
C THR A 265 7.78 -14.83 22.35
N GLY A 266 6.60 -14.52 21.86
CA GLY A 266 5.36 -15.25 22.13
C GLY A 266 5.17 -16.55 21.35
N GLY A 267 3.96 -17.06 21.39
CA GLY A 267 3.56 -18.30 20.72
C GLY A 267 3.22 -18.11 19.22
N SER A 268 2.85 -19.22 18.59
CA SER A 268 2.38 -19.20 17.19
C SER A 268 1.09 -18.40 16.99
N GLU A 269 0.32 -18.16 18.05
CA GLU A 269 -0.91 -17.37 18.00
C GLU A 269 -0.62 -15.92 17.64
N GLU A 270 0.38 -15.28 18.28
CA GLU A 270 0.78 -13.90 17.99
C GLU A 270 1.30 -13.75 16.56
N ARG A 271 2.05 -14.74 16.08
CA ARG A 271 2.56 -14.77 14.72
C ARG A 271 1.45 -14.96 13.67
N ARG A 272 0.43 -15.80 13.95
CA ARG A 272 -0.77 -15.88 13.08
C ARG A 272 -1.54 -14.58 13.08
N LYS A 273 -1.76 -13.97 14.25
CA LYS A 273 -2.44 -12.67 14.37
C LYS A 273 -1.73 -11.57 13.58
N PHE A 274 -0.39 -11.59 13.56
CA PHE A 274 0.39 -10.68 12.71
C PHE A 274 0.09 -10.91 11.24
N MET A 275 0.21 -12.15 10.71
CA MET A 275 -0.11 -12.46 9.31
C MET A 275 -1.54 -12.06 8.97
N ASP A 276 -2.50 -12.43 9.83
CA ASP A 276 -3.92 -12.15 9.62
C ASP A 276 -4.20 -10.64 9.57
N THR A 277 -3.55 -9.86 10.43
CA THR A 277 -3.69 -8.39 10.46
C THR A 277 -3.13 -7.75 9.19
N VAL A 278 -2.00 -8.24 8.69
CA VAL A 278 -1.38 -7.68 7.48
C VAL A 278 -2.16 -8.05 6.22
N ILE A 279 -2.43 -9.35 6.05
CA ILE A 279 -3.08 -9.86 4.83
C ILE A 279 -4.52 -9.34 4.73
N SER A 280 -5.24 -9.21 5.86
CA SER A 280 -6.62 -8.68 5.88
C SER A 280 -6.71 -7.24 5.37
N GLN A 281 -5.66 -6.42 5.53
CA GLN A 281 -5.65 -5.05 5.01
C GLN A 281 -5.46 -4.99 3.49
N THR A 282 -4.93 -6.04 2.87
CA THR A 282 -4.66 -6.08 1.42
C THR A 282 -5.60 -7.01 0.64
N SER A 283 -6.30 -7.93 1.34
CA SER A 283 -7.14 -8.94 0.70
C SER A 283 -8.48 -9.13 1.42
N PRO A 284 -9.56 -8.48 0.95
CA PRO A 284 -10.91 -8.71 1.48
C PRO A 284 -11.33 -10.18 1.39
N ARG A 285 -10.92 -10.89 0.33
CA ARG A 285 -11.18 -12.32 0.14
C ARG A 285 -10.59 -13.17 1.26
N TYR A 286 -9.35 -12.83 1.68
CA TYR A 286 -8.69 -13.50 2.80
C TYR A 286 -9.47 -13.27 4.10
N LEU A 287 -9.82 -12.01 4.41
CA LEU A 287 -10.55 -11.66 5.62
C LEU A 287 -11.91 -12.36 5.69
N GLU A 288 -12.64 -12.44 4.58
CA GLU A 288 -13.90 -13.17 4.52
C GLU A 288 -13.73 -14.66 4.78
N ALA A 289 -12.72 -15.29 4.17
CA ALA A 289 -12.40 -16.70 4.40
C ALA A 289 -12.00 -16.94 5.88
N LEU A 290 -11.18 -16.05 6.46
CA LEU A 290 -10.76 -16.13 7.85
C LEU A 290 -11.95 -16.06 8.82
N ILE A 291 -12.89 -15.15 8.57
CA ILE A 291 -14.12 -14.99 9.38
C ILE A 291 -15.02 -16.24 9.26
N ARG A 292 -15.23 -16.76 8.04
CA ARG A 292 -16.05 -17.96 7.84
C ARG A 292 -15.39 -19.17 8.50
N TYR A 293 -14.09 -19.38 8.25
CA TYR A 293 -13.32 -20.44 8.87
C TYR A 293 -13.42 -20.40 10.40
N GLY A 294 -13.23 -19.23 11.01
CA GLY A 294 -13.32 -19.09 12.47
C GLY A 294 -14.70 -19.45 13.02
N LYS A 295 -15.79 -19.07 12.35
CA LYS A 295 -17.16 -19.44 12.74
C LYS A 295 -17.39 -20.95 12.63
N THR A 296 -16.97 -21.55 11.52
CA THR A 296 -17.15 -22.99 11.28
C THR A 296 -16.31 -23.82 12.26
N LEU A 297 -15.09 -23.35 12.57
CA LEU A 297 -14.23 -23.97 13.59
C LEU A 297 -14.88 -23.96 14.97
N LEU A 298 -15.52 -22.83 15.38
CA LEU A 298 -16.26 -22.78 16.65
C LEU A 298 -17.43 -23.75 16.66
N GLN A 299 -18.19 -23.85 15.57
CA GLN A 299 -19.31 -24.78 15.44
C GLN A 299 -18.83 -26.24 15.52
N ARG A 300 -17.75 -26.58 14.78
CA ARG A 300 -17.15 -27.91 14.82
C ARG A 300 -16.65 -28.27 16.22
N ASN A 301 -15.94 -27.35 16.89
CA ASN A 301 -15.47 -27.57 18.26
C ASN A 301 -16.63 -27.72 19.26
N ALA A 302 -17.76 -27.06 19.03
CA ALA A 302 -18.95 -27.25 19.87
C ALA A 302 -19.54 -28.67 19.71
N LEU A 303 -19.56 -29.21 18.49
CA LEU A 303 -19.97 -30.61 18.25
C LEU A 303 -19.02 -31.62 18.88
N LEU A 304 -17.70 -31.40 18.74
CA LEU A 304 -16.68 -32.27 19.31
C LEU A 304 -16.71 -32.32 20.86
N LYS A 305 -17.34 -31.34 21.52
CA LYS A 305 -17.51 -31.32 22.99
C LYS A 305 -18.80 -31.96 23.48
N GLN A 306 -19.69 -32.34 22.58
CA GLN A 306 -20.95 -32.98 22.97
C GLN A 306 -20.69 -34.40 23.47
N GLU A 307 -21.40 -34.80 24.51
CA GLU A 307 -21.38 -36.17 24.98
C GLU A 307 -22.23 -37.07 24.05
N GLY A 308 -21.78 -38.28 23.80
CA GLY A 308 -22.47 -39.27 22.98
C GLY A 308 -21.91 -39.43 21.57
N ALA A 309 -22.75 -39.94 20.66
CA ALA A 309 -22.35 -40.17 19.27
C ALA A 309 -22.20 -38.86 18.47
N LEU A 310 -21.14 -38.75 17.69
CA LEU A 310 -20.92 -37.60 16.81
C LEU A 310 -21.94 -37.59 15.67
N ASP A 311 -22.48 -36.44 15.37
CA ASP A 311 -23.23 -36.20 14.13
C ASP A 311 -22.25 -36.10 12.97
N GLU A 312 -21.97 -37.26 12.36
CA GLU A 312 -21.01 -37.37 11.25
C GLU A 312 -21.47 -36.58 10.02
N GLY A 313 -22.78 -36.51 9.76
CA GLY A 313 -23.32 -35.78 8.62
C GLY A 313 -23.08 -34.27 8.74
N LEU A 314 -23.31 -33.70 9.92
CA LEU A 314 -23.04 -32.30 10.18
C LEU A 314 -21.54 -31.98 10.19
N LEU A 315 -20.72 -32.89 10.73
CA LEU A 315 -19.26 -32.77 10.67
C LEU A 315 -18.75 -32.76 9.23
N ASP A 316 -19.25 -33.63 8.34
CA ASP A 316 -18.88 -33.66 6.92
C ASP A 316 -19.14 -32.31 6.23
N VAL A 317 -20.28 -31.68 6.50
CA VAL A 317 -20.63 -30.35 5.96
C VAL A 317 -19.65 -29.30 6.48
N LEU A 318 -19.43 -29.24 7.80
CA LEU A 318 -18.54 -28.25 8.40
C LEU A 318 -17.09 -28.41 7.93
N GLU A 319 -16.60 -29.63 7.83
CA GLU A 319 -15.24 -29.95 7.38
C GLU A 319 -15.03 -29.59 5.92
N THR A 320 -16.03 -29.79 5.05
CA THR A 320 -16.00 -29.36 3.65
C THR A 320 -15.94 -27.82 3.54
N LEU A 321 -16.72 -27.10 4.36
CA LEU A 321 -16.67 -25.63 4.41
C LEU A 321 -15.31 -25.13 4.94
N MET A 322 -14.78 -25.78 5.98
CA MET A 322 -13.45 -25.47 6.52
C MET A 322 -12.34 -25.68 5.52
N ASP A 323 -12.39 -26.76 4.73
CA ASP A 323 -11.39 -27.07 3.70
C ASP A 323 -11.33 -26.00 2.61
N ALA A 324 -12.50 -25.58 2.12
CA ALA A 324 -12.59 -24.52 1.10
C ALA A 324 -11.99 -23.19 1.59
N ASP A 325 -12.30 -22.77 2.83
CA ASP A 325 -11.76 -21.55 3.41
C ASP A 325 -10.28 -21.71 3.78
N ALA A 326 -9.86 -22.87 4.28
CA ALA A 326 -8.47 -23.18 4.58
C ALA A 326 -7.55 -23.08 3.36
N ALA A 327 -8.00 -23.57 2.21
CA ALA A 327 -7.24 -23.46 0.96
C ALA A 327 -6.92 -22.00 0.60
N VAL A 328 -7.89 -21.10 0.78
CA VAL A 328 -7.68 -19.64 0.56
C VAL A 328 -6.67 -19.07 1.56
N ILE A 329 -6.80 -19.47 2.84
CA ILE A 329 -5.92 -18.97 3.92
C ILE A 329 -4.48 -19.44 3.71
N TYR A 330 -4.26 -20.73 3.43
CA TYR A 330 -2.94 -21.30 3.20
C TYR A 330 -2.22 -20.63 2.01
N THR A 331 -2.94 -20.46 0.90
CA THR A 331 -2.39 -19.84 -0.31
C THR A 331 -1.95 -18.40 -0.02
N ALA A 332 -2.84 -17.61 0.59
CA ALA A 332 -2.55 -16.21 0.87
C ALA A 332 -1.40 -16.01 1.88
N ARG A 333 -1.30 -16.87 2.90
CA ARG A 333 -0.20 -16.81 3.87
C ARG A 333 1.14 -17.20 3.25
N ARG A 334 1.17 -18.19 2.34
CA ARG A 334 2.38 -18.56 1.60
C ARG A 334 2.85 -17.42 0.69
N GLU A 335 1.93 -16.85 -0.11
CA GLU A 335 2.21 -15.70 -0.96
C GLU A 335 2.69 -14.49 -0.15
N PHE A 336 2.10 -14.26 1.01
CA PHE A 336 2.53 -13.20 1.92
C PHE A 336 3.98 -13.38 2.37
N VAL A 337 4.35 -14.56 2.89
CA VAL A 337 5.70 -14.80 3.39
C VAL A 337 6.74 -14.75 2.27
N GLU A 338 6.43 -15.28 1.09
CA GLU A 338 7.29 -15.18 -0.10
C GLU A 338 7.55 -13.73 -0.52
N ALA A 339 6.55 -12.86 -0.41
CA ALA A 339 6.68 -11.44 -0.74
C ALA A 339 7.28 -10.61 0.40
N PHE A 340 7.08 -11.03 1.66
CA PHE A 340 7.51 -10.31 2.85
C PHE A 340 9.00 -10.49 3.14
N GLN A 341 9.53 -11.71 3.02
CA GLN A 341 10.93 -12.04 3.30
C GLN A 341 11.94 -11.14 2.56
N PRO A 342 11.80 -10.86 1.24
CA PRO A 342 12.73 -9.98 0.53
C PRO A 342 12.63 -8.50 0.93
N ILE A 343 11.58 -8.08 1.64
CA ILE A 343 11.44 -6.76 2.22
C ILE A 343 12.09 -6.72 3.60
N PHE A 344 11.85 -7.75 4.41
CA PHE A 344 12.26 -7.83 5.80
C PHE A 344 13.77 -7.99 5.98
N ALA A 345 14.41 -8.92 5.27
CA ALA A 345 15.82 -9.25 5.50
C ALA A 345 16.78 -8.08 5.22
N PRO A 346 16.66 -7.31 4.12
CA PRO A 346 17.50 -6.13 3.90
C PRO A 346 17.25 -5.02 4.93
N LEU A 347 16.01 -4.88 5.39
CA LEU A 347 15.66 -3.89 6.39
C LEU A 347 16.28 -4.21 7.74
N TYR A 348 16.20 -5.48 8.17
CA TYR A 348 16.87 -5.92 9.38
C TYR A 348 18.38 -5.64 9.34
N ALA A 349 19.05 -6.03 8.25
CA ALA A 349 20.49 -5.79 8.07
C ALA A 349 20.85 -4.29 8.17
N ARG A 350 20.00 -3.40 7.64
CA ARG A 350 20.18 -1.95 7.75
C ARG A 350 20.05 -1.44 9.18
N LEU A 351 19.07 -1.93 9.94
CA LEU A 351 18.82 -1.48 11.33
C LEU A 351 19.86 -2.02 12.34
N CYS A 352 20.45 -3.18 12.05
CA CYS A 352 21.45 -3.79 12.93
C CYS A 352 22.86 -3.20 12.78
N ASN A 353 23.16 -2.47 11.69
CA ASN A 353 24.54 -2.11 11.32
C ASN A 353 25.51 -3.32 11.31
N ALA A 354 24.99 -4.55 11.31
CA ALA A 354 25.76 -5.79 11.40
C ALA A 354 25.53 -6.60 10.11
N ALA A 355 26.49 -6.53 9.18
CA ALA A 355 26.46 -7.30 7.93
C ALA A 355 26.57 -8.84 8.15
N ALA A 356 26.76 -9.30 9.39
CA ALA A 356 27.03 -10.69 9.72
C ALA A 356 25.79 -11.49 10.12
N GLU A 357 24.65 -10.85 10.42
CA GLU A 357 23.45 -11.54 10.88
C GLU A 357 22.50 -11.81 9.71
N THR A 358 22.19 -13.09 9.47
CA THR A 358 21.18 -13.48 8.48
C THR A 358 19.87 -13.79 9.18
N VAL A 359 18.77 -13.22 8.65
CA VAL A 359 17.42 -13.46 9.20
C VAL A 359 16.52 -14.13 8.17
N SER A 360 15.68 -15.06 8.63
CA SER A 360 14.70 -15.69 7.78
C SER A 360 13.36 -15.89 8.49
N ILE A 361 12.31 -15.85 7.68
CA ILE A 361 10.93 -16.11 8.09
C ILE A 361 10.41 -17.24 7.22
N THR A 362 9.96 -18.34 7.84
CA THR A 362 9.44 -19.50 7.13
C THR A 362 8.01 -19.80 7.59
N TYR A 363 7.13 -20.04 6.63
CA TYR A 363 5.75 -20.40 6.92
C TYR A 363 5.63 -21.92 7.09
N GLU A 364 5.32 -22.36 8.30
CA GLU A 364 5.04 -23.75 8.63
C GLU A 364 3.53 -23.99 8.57
N SER A 365 3.08 -24.63 7.51
CA SER A 365 1.66 -24.78 7.21
C SER A 365 1.17 -26.21 7.46
N HIS A 366 0.01 -26.33 8.10
CA HIS A 366 -0.73 -27.60 8.13
C HIS A 366 -1.29 -27.98 6.74
N GLY A 367 -1.42 -27.00 5.82
CA GLY A 367 -1.81 -27.24 4.43
C GLY A 367 -0.79 -28.04 3.61
N ASP A 368 0.47 -28.16 4.07
CA ASP A 368 1.49 -28.97 3.40
C ASP A 368 1.22 -30.49 3.57
N ARG A 369 0.31 -30.87 4.46
CA ARG A 369 -0.13 -32.26 4.68
C ARG A 369 -1.23 -32.69 3.69
N GLY A 370 -1.76 -31.78 2.89
CA GLY A 370 -2.83 -32.04 1.93
C GLY A 370 -4.13 -31.29 2.25
N ALA A 371 -5.23 -31.70 1.61
CA ALA A 371 -6.55 -31.13 1.84
C ALA A 371 -7.00 -31.34 3.29
N LEU A 372 -7.67 -30.33 3.87
CA LEU A 372 -8.00 -30.33 5.29
C LEU A 372 -9.14 -31.33 5.64
N ALA A 373 -10.17 -31.44 4.79
CA ALA A 373 -11.35 -32.27 5.09
C ALA A 373 -11.03 -33.75 5.33
N PRO A 374 -10.19 -34.43 4.50
CA PRO A 374 -9.77 -35.81 4.79
C PRO A 374 -9.04 -35.94 6.13
N ILE A 375 -8.15 -34.99 6.44
CA ILE A 375 -7.35 -35.01 7.69
C ILE A 375 -8.26 -34.86 8.91
N LEU A 376 -9.27 -33.95 8.82
CA LEU A 376 -10.24 -33.77 9.90
C LEU A 376 -11.12 -35.01 10.10
N ARG A 377 -11.55 -35.64 8.99
CA ARG A 377 -12.36 -36.86 9.04
C ARG A 377 -11.62 -38.03 9.71
N GLU A 378 -10.36 -38.24 9.37
CA GLU A 378 -9.50 -39.23 10.01
C GLU A 378 -9.27 -38.94 11.50
N GLY A 379 -9.17 -37.64 11.85
CA GLY A 379 -8.90 -37.17 13.21
C GLY A 379 -10.07 -37.17 14.16
N ARG A 380 -11.34 -37.36 13.71
CA ARG A 380 -12.57 -37.16 14.50
C ARG A 380 -12.56 -37.80 15.86
N VAL A 381 -12.20 -39.07 15.94
CA VAL A 381 -12.17 -39.84 17.20
C VAL A 381 -11.21 -39.21 18.21
N ARG A 382 -10.00 -38.89 17.77
CA ARG A 382 -9.01 -38.24 18.62
C ARG A 382 -9.44 -36.82 19.04
N GLU A 383 -9.99 -36.07 18.12
CA GLU A 383 -10.42 -34.69 18.36
C GLU A 383 -11.68 -34.61 19.24
N HIS A 384 -12.54 -35.62 19.19
CA HIS A 384 -13.67 -35.79 20.11
C HIS A 384 -13.19 -36.03 21.55
N ILE A 385 -12.18 -36.86 21.74
CA ILE A 385 -11.58 -37.09 23.07
C ILE A 385 -10.97 -35.81 23.64
N VAL A 386 -10.31 -35.00 22.80
CA VAL A 386 -9.65 -33.73 23.21
C VAL A 386 -10.63 -32.58 23.27
N GLY A 387 -11.80 -32.68 22.63
CA GLY A 387 -12.83 -31.66 22.57
C GLY A 387 -12.52 -30.46 21.68
N HIS A 388 -11.55 -30.58 20.77
CA HIS A 388 -11.23 -29.50 19.83
C HIS A 388 -10.46 -29.99 18.60
N THR A 389 -10.51 -29.19 17.53
CA THR A 389 -9.83 -29.43 16.25
C THR A 389 -8.32 -29.29 16.40
N LEU A 390 -7.57 -30.29 15.93
CA LEU A 390 -6.10 -30.35 16.03
C LEU A 390 -5.37 -29.92 14.75
N HIS A 391 -6.06 -29.88 13.62
CA HIS A 391 -5.48 -29.58 12.31
C HIS A 391 -6.18 -28.39 11.64
N GLY A 392 -5.42 -27.57 10.90
CA GLY A 392 -5.95 -26.45 10.13
C GLY A 392 -5.15 -25.17 10.28
N PRO A 393 -5.55 -24.09 9.58
CA PRO A 393 -4.85 -22.80 9.58
C PRO A 393 -4.67 -22.17 10.97
N HIS A 394 -5.54 -22.51 11.93
CA HIS A 394 -5.43 -22.07 13.33
C HIS A 394 -4.29 -22.73 14.12
N LYS A 395 -3.58 -23.70 13.51
CA LYS A 395 -2.39 -24.37 14.07
C LYS A 395 -1.10 -24.02 13.33
N ASP A 396 -1.18 -23.28 12.22
CA ASP A 396 0.00 -22.85 11.47
C ASP A 396 0.95 -22.01 12.33
N ASN A 397 2.20 -21.96 11.91
CA ASN A 397 3.23 -21.17 12.54
C ASN A 397 4.01 -20.35 11.52
N LEU A 398 4.62 -19.29 12.00
CA LEU A 398 5.63 -18.51 11.30
C LEU A 398 6.93 -18.68 12.07
N ASP A 399 7.87 -19.45 11.52
CA ASP A 399 9.16 -19.68 12.15
C ASP A 399 10.10 -18.50 11.88
N LEU A 400 10.64 -17.93 12.95
CA LEU A 400 11.51 -16.77 12.95
C LEU A 400 12.92 -17.20 13.33
N GLN A 401 13.86 -17.09 12.37
CA GLN A 401 15.22 -17.54 12.56
C GLN A 401 16.24 -16.42 12.36
N MET A 402 17.34 -16.53 13.08
CA MET A 402 18.55 -15.71 12.96
C MET A 402 19.75 -16.65 12.92
N ASN A 403 20.57 -16.54 11.88
CA ASN A 403 21.72 -17.43 11.65
C ASN A 403 21.38 -18.93 11.69
N GLY A 404 20.15 -19.30 11.28
CA GLY A 404 19.65 -20.67 11.31
C GLY A 404 19.11 -21.14 12.66
N HIS A 405 19.08 -20.24 13.67
CA HIS A 405 18.60 -20.54 15.03
C HIS A 405 17.32 -19.78 15.35
N SER A 406 16.51 -20.33 16.25
CA SER A 406 15.26 -19.69 16.68
C SER A 406 15.52 -18.38 17.42
N VAL A 407 15.03 -17.25 16.88
CA VAL A 407 15.14 -15.92 17.50
C VAL A 407 14.59 -15.92 18.93
N ARG A 408 13.48 -16.61 19.18
CA ARG A 408 12.85 -16.69 20.49
C ARG A 408 13.75 -17.31 21.56
N ARG A 409 14.61 -18.26 21.18
CA ARG A 409 15.40 -19.06 22.14
C ARG A 409 16.80 -18.49 22.35
N GLU A 410 17.40 -17.90 21.32
CA GLU A 410 18.84 -17.65 21.29
C GLU A 410 19.20 -16.17 21.12
N ALA A 411 18.26 -15.32 20.66
CA ALA A 411 18.55 -13.93 20.43
C ALA A 411 18.62 -13.12 21.73
N SER A 412 19.55 -12.17 21.79
CA SER A 412 19.63 -11.18 22.86
C SER A 412 18.42 -10.25 22.87
N GLN A 413 18.15 -9.58 23.99
CA GLN A 413 17.05 -8.61 24.10
C GLN A 413 17.12 -7.51 23.03
N GLY A 414 18.32 -7.01 22.73
CA GLY A 414 18.53 -6.01 21.69
C GLY A 414 18.25 -6.54 20.28
N GLN A 415 18.62 -7.80 19.99
CA GLN A 415 18.30 -8.46 18.71
C GLN A 415 16.81 -8.69 18.57
N ILE A 416 16.11 -9.14 19.62
CA ILE A 416 14.65 -9.32 19.63
C ILE A 416 13.94 -8.03 19.27
N LYS A 417 14.34 -6.90 19.90
CA LYS A 417 13.75 -5.59 19.61
C LYS A 417 13.99 -5.15 18.18
N THR A 418 15.23 -5.28 17.69
CA THR A 418 15.56 -4.91 16.32
C THR A 418 14.79 -5.78 15.32
N PHE A 419 14.67 -7.08 15.60
CA PHE A 419 13.91 -8.02 14.78
C PHE A 419 12.43 -7.63 14.71
N PHE A 420 11.83 -7.35 15.85
CA PHE A 420 10.44 -6.90 15.96
C PHE A 420 10.21 -5.59 15.19
N ILE A 421 11.06 -4.57 15.40
CA ILE A 421 10.94 -3.28 14.72
C ILE A 421 11.10 -3.47 13.19
N ALA A 422 12.07 -4.25 12.76
CA ALA A 422 12.27 -4.58 11.36
C ALA A 422 11.04 -5.26 10.74
N MET A 423 10.42 -6.21 11.45
CA MET A 423 9.18 -6.85 11.01
C MET A 423 8.03 -5.83 10.82
N LYS A 424 7.87 -4.91 11.76
CA LYS A 424 6.81 -3.90 11.71
C LYS A 424 7.05 -2.86 10.60
N LEU A 425 8.28 -2.41 10.41
CA LEU A 425 8.61 -1.51 9.31
C LEU A 425 8.52 -2.24 7.94
N ALA A 426 8.88 -3.51 7.88
CA ALA A 426 8.65 -4.34 6.70
C ALA A 426 7.15 -4.54 6.42
N GLN A 427 6.30 -4.66 7.45
CA GLN A 427 4.84 -4.64 7.34
C GLN A 427 4.35 -3.36 6.66
N PHE A 428 4.89 -2.20 7.06
CA PHE A 428 4.55 -0.92 6.44
C PHE A 428 4.87 -0.91 4.94
N LEU A 429 6.10 -1.31 4.58
CA LEU A 429 6.52 -1.37 3.18
C LEU A 429 5.71 -2.40 2.37
N TYR A 430 5.38 -3.54 2.99
CA TYR A 430 4.53 -4.53 2.36
C TYR A 430 3.15 -3.96 2.04
N LEU A 431 2.49 -3.31 3.01
CA LEU A 431 1.18 -2.68 2.81
C LEU A 431 1.23 -1.57 1.76
N LYS A 432 2.27 -0.73 1.77
CA LYS A 432 2.49 0.31 0.75
C LYS A 432 2.60 -0.28 -0.65
N ASN A 433 3.29 -1.41 -0.81
CA ASN A 433 3.56 -2.03 -2.11
C ASN A 433 2.41 -2.90 -2.64
N HIS A 434 1.57 -3.46 -1.76
CA HIS A 434 0.52 -4.43 -2.09
C HIS A 434 -0.89 -3.93 -1.80
N GLY A 435 -1.05 -2.82 -1.06
CA GLY A 435 -2.34 -2.20 -0.79
C GLY A 435 -2.90 -1.43 -1.99
N GLU A 436 -4.16 -0.98 -1.89
CA GLU A 436 -4.85 -0.17 -2.90
C GLU A 436 -4.30 1.27 -2.97
N ARG A 437 -3.00 1.44 -3.33
CA ARG A 437 -2.32 2.74 -3.59
C ARG A 437 -2.40 3.78 -2.45
N ARG A 438 -2.60 3.33 -1.21
CA ARG A 438 -2.63 4.20 -0.04
C ARG A 438 -1.41 3.92 0.82
N THR A 439 -0.63 4.96 1.11
CA THR A 439 0.46 4.86 2.07
C THR A 439 -0.13 4.65 3.46
N PRO A 440 0.30 3.63 4.22
CA PRO A 440 -0.22 3.41 5.57
C PRO A 440 0.10 4.56 6.53
N LEU A 441 -0.72 4.76 7.55
CA LEU A 441 -0.37 5.55 8.72
C LEU A 441 0.60 4.77 9.59
N LEU A 442 1.61 5.44 10.16
CA LEU A 442 2.59 4.83 11.05
C LEU A 442 2.40 5.35 12.48
N LEU A 443 2.10 4.46 13.41
CA LEU A 443 1.96 4.77 14.84
C LEU A 443 3.13 4.16 15.61
N LEU A 444 3.88 4.98 16.34
CA LEU A 444 5.05 4.60 17.14
C LEU A 444 4.75 4.92 18.61
N ASP A 445 4.40 3.90 19.39
CA ASP A 445 3.96 4.03 20.77
C ASP A 445 5.09 3.67 21.73
N ASP A 446 5.71 4.67 22.36
CA ASP A 446 6.79 4.54 23.37
C ASP A 446 7.91 3.53 22.95
N ILE A 447 8.22 3.43 21.64
CA ILE A 447 9.17 2.43 21.12
C ILE A 447 10.62 2.78 21.35
N PHE A 448 10.92 4.06 21.54
CA PHE A 448 12.29 4.55 21.70
C PHE A 448 12.81 4.33 23.12
N ASP A 449 11.91 4.17 24.10
CA ASP A 449 12.27 3.78 25.45
C ASP A 449 13.00 2.42 25.43
N LYS A 450 14.18 2.35 26.01
CA LYS A 450 15.04 1.15 26.08
C LYS A 450 15.77 0.75 24.76
N LEU A 451 15.83 1.62 23.76
CA LEU A 451 16.75 1.47 22.63
C LEU A 451 18.02 2.29 22.86
N ASP A 452 19.14 1.80 22.33
CA ASP A 452 20.37 2.60 22.29
C ASP A 452 20.25 3.73 21.25
N ALA A 453 20.99 4.83 21.48
CA ALA A 453 20.92 6.04 20.65
C ALA A 453 21.25 5.76 19.17
N GLY A 454 22.13 4.80 18.89
CA GLY A 454 22.48 4.43 17.50
C GLY A 454 21.29 3.80 16.75
N ARG A 455 20.54 2.92 17.41
CA ARG A 455 19.33 2.31 16.83
C ARG A 455 18.20 3.31 16.68
N VAL A 456 18.02 4.19 17.68
CA VAL A 456 17.04 5.27 17.57
C VAL A 456 17.33 6.12 16.33
N SER A 457 18.58 6.57 16.15
CA SER A 457 19.00 7.34 14.97
C SER A 457 18.70 6.59 13.67
N CYS A 458 19.08 5.31 13.57
CA CYS A 458 18.82 4.52 12.37
C CYS A 458 17.32 4.40 12.04
N ILE A 459 16.46 4.21 13.06
CA ILE A 459 15.02 4.12 12.87
C ILE A 459 14.46 5.47 12.41
N VAL A 460 14.87 6.55 13.08
CA VAL A 460 14.42 7.91 12.75
C VAL A 460 14.83 8.29 11.33
N ASP A 461 16.10 8.10 10.97
CA ASP A 461 16.62 8.36 9.64
C ASP A 461 15.84 7.56 8.57
N TYR A 462 15.48 6.32 8.92
CA TYR A 462 14.73 5.47 8.01
C TYR A 462 13.30 5.95 7.81
N VAL A 463 12.56 6.24 8.89
CA VAL A 463 11.16 6.66 8.82
C VAL A 463 11.00 8.11 8.35
N SER A 464 12.06 8.92 8.40
CA SER A 464 12.10 10.29 7.87
C SER A 464 12.19 10.33 6.34
N GLY A 465 12.50 9.21 5.69
CA GLY A 465 12.56 9.10 4.23
C GLY A 465 11.19 9.27 3.57
N ASP A 466 11.18 9.58 2.27
CA ASP A 466 9.96 9.83 1.45
C ASP A 466 9.03 8.63 1.33
N ASP A 467 9.48 7.45 1.77
CA ASP A 467 8.69 6.24 1.76
C ASP A 467 7.55 6.24 2.77
N PHE A 468 7.70 7.00 3.85
CA PHE A 468 6.73 7.08 4.95
C PHE A 468 5.83 8.31 4.79
N GLY A 469 4.53 8.09 4.97
CA GLY A 469 3.52 9.15 4.97
C GLY A 469 3.43 9.84 6.33
N GLN A 470 2.22 9.91 6.88
CA GLN A 470 1.96 10.53 8.17
C GLN A 470 2.38 9.61 9.32
N ILE A 471 3.10 10.16 10.29
CA ILE A 471 3.67 9.46 11.43
C ILE A 471 3.12 10.05 12.73
N PHE A 472 2.79 9.18 13.68
CA PHE A 472 2.37 9.53 15.02
C PHE A 472 3.32 8.91 16.02
N ILE A 473 3.87 9.71 16.92
CA ILE A 473 4.89 9.29 17.89
C ILE A 473 4.40 9.64 19.29
N THR A 474 4.51 8.70 20.22
CA THR A 474 4.39 8.99 21.65
C THR A 474 5.75 8.83 22.33
N ASP A 475 6.08 9.72 23.24
CA ASP A 475 7.28 9.62 24.08
C ASP A 475 7.04 10.25 25.46
N THR A 476 7.84 9.83 26.43
CA THR A 476 7.88 10.43 27.77
C THR A 476 8.97 11.49 27.91
N ASN A 477 9.99 11.44 27.05
CA ASN A 477 11.18 12.30 27.10
C ASN A 477 11.17 13.32 25.96
N ARG A 478 11.17 14.62 26.31
CA ARG A 478 11.19 15.71 25.36
C ARG A 478 12.49 15.79 24.58
N ASP A 479 13.63 15.62 25.24
CA ASP A 479 14.96 15.72 24.60
C ASP A 479 15.14 14.66 23.52
N HIS A 480 14.54 13.50 23.74
CA HIS A 480 14.50 12.41 22.76
C HIS A 480 13.69 12.81 21.51
N LEU A 481 12.52 13.37 21.74
CA LEU A 481 11.63 13.85 20.68
C LEU A 481 12.26 14.99 19.88
N ASP A 482 12.87 15.97 20.55
CA ASP A 482 13.53 17.09 19.89
C ASP A 482 14.69 16.62 19.00
N SER A 483 15.44 15.59 19.44
CA SER A 483 16.47 14.95 18.63
C SER A 483 15.90 14.27 17.37
N ILE A 484 14.75 13.58 17.50
CA ILE A 484 14.03 12.95 16.40
C ILE A 484 13.52 14.01 15.43
N LEU A 485 12.91 15.07 15.92
CA LEU A 485 12.34 16.14 15.12
C LEU A 485 13.40 16.93 14.35
N ALA A 486 14.55 17.20 14.99
CA ALA A 486 15.69 17.85 14.34
C ALA A 486 16.22 17.02 13.15
N ALA A 487 16.19 15.69 13.24
CA ALA A 487 16.65 14.79 12.18
C ALA A 487 15.65 14.66 11.03
N THR A 488 14.35 14.86 11.28
CA THR A 488 13.33 14.61 10.25
C THR A 488 13.21 15.70 9.20
N HIS A 489 13.64 16.94 9.47
CA HIS A 489 13.49 18.11 8.59
C HIS A 489 12.05 18.29 8.01
N ARG A 490 11.02 17.74 8.68
CA ARG A 490 9.62 17.77 8.27
C ARG A 490 8.80 18.61 9.21
N ASP A 491 7.72 19.20 8.71
CA ASP A 491 6.74 19.87 9.55
C ASP A 491 6.15 18.92 10.57
N TYR A 492 6.09 19.35 11.82
CA TYR A 492 5.54 18.55 12.91
C TYR A 492 4.54 19.35 13.76
N ARG A 493 3.71 18.62 14.50
CA ARG A 493 2.91 19.17 15.59
C ARG A 493 3.22 18.43 16.88
N LEU A 494 3.36 19.21 17.95
CA LEU A 494 3.62 18.70 19.29
C LEU A 494 2.38 18.88 20.17
N PHE A 495 1.96 17.82 20.80
CA PHE A 495 0.82 17.79 21.73
C PHE A 495 1.28 17.34 23.10
N VAL A 496 0.96 18.12 24.14
CA VAL A 496 1.16 17.74 25.53
C VAL A 496 -0.08 17.05 26.04
N VAL A 497 0.09 15.87 26.62
CA VAL A 497 -0.99 15.03 27.16
C VAL A 497 -0.86 14.95 28.68
N GLU A 498 -1.86 15.50 29.41
CA GLU A 498 -1.93 15.52 30.85
C GLU A 498 -3.32 15.09 31.33
N HIS A 499 -3.41 13.99 32.08
CA HIS A 499 -4.67 13.47 32.65
C HIS A 499 -5.84 13.36 31.63
N GLY A 500 -5.55 12.95 30.40
CA GLY A 500 -6.54 12.84 29.33
C GLY A 500 -6.87 14.16 28.61
N GLN A 501 -6.31 15.28 29.06
CA GLN A 501 -6.38 16.55 28.33
C GLN A 501 -5.21 16.66 27.34
N ILE A 502 -5.49 17.15 26.14
CA ILE A 502 -4.51 17.25 25.06
C ILE A 502 -4.44 18.70 24.58
N ARG A 503 -3.26 19.28 24.67
CA ARG A 503 -2.99 20.66 24.23
C ARG A 503 -1.93 20.68 23.15
N CYS A 504 -2.19 21.43 22.07
CA CYS A 504 -1.19 21.65 21.03
C CYS A 504 -0.21 22.73 21.50
N GLU A 505 1.08 22.44 21.46
CA GLU A 505 2.10 23.50 21.63
C GLU A 505 2.28 24.26 20.31
N PRO A 506 2.41 25.61 20.34
CA PRO A 506 2.73 26.39 19.15
C PRO A 506 4.09 25.94 18.60
N SER A 507 4.15 25.58 17.30
CA SER A 507 5.41 25.26 16.65
C SER A 507 6.25 26.52 16.53
N SER A 508 7.51 26.46 16.92
CA SER A 508 8.48 27.59 16.86
C SER A 508 8.80 28.08 15.43
N LEU A 509 8.14 27.56 14.41
CA LEU A 509 8.41 27.86 13.00
C LEU A 509 7.32 28.65 12.26
N SER A 510 6.22 29.08 12.90
CA SER A 510 5.08 29.70 12.19
C SER A 510 4.56 31.06 12.68
N ASP A 511 5.23 31.76 13.62
CA ASP A 511 4.68 33.01 14.21
C ASP A 511 5.29 34.31 13.68
N ASP A 512 6.14 34.28 12.63
CA ASP A 512 6.74 35.53 12.08
C ASP A 512 5.94 36.20 10.95
N GLU A 513 4.84 35.63 10.47
CA GLU A 513 4.07 36.23 9.35
C GLU A 513 2.73 36.90 9.73
N THR A 514 2.29 36.87 10.99
CA THR A 514 0.95 37.42 11.36
C THR A 514 1.00 38.66 12.24
N GLN A 515 2.17 39.28 12.47
CA GLN A 515 2.28 40.57 13.19
C GLN A 515 2.67 41.76 12.31
N LYS A 516 2.50 41.65 10.98
CA LYS A 516 2.58 42.86 10.10
C LYS A 516 1.35 42.89 9.18
N ASN A 517 0.23 43.30 9.72
CA ASN A 517 -0.81 44.05 8.98
C ASN A 517 -1.75 44.75 9.98
#